data_65c47d21b3b88eda46c473bdafc35fda
#
_entry.id   65c47d21b3b88eda46c473bdafc35fda
#
_cell.length_a   1.000
_cell.length_b   1.000
_cell.length_c   1.000
_cell.angle_alpha   90.00
_cell.angle_beta   90.00
_cell.angle_gamma   90.00
#
_symmetry.space_group_name_H-M   'P 1'
#
loop_
_entity.id
_entity.type
_entity.pdbx_description
1 polymer ?
#
loop_
_entity_poly.entity_id
_entity_poly.type
_entity_poly.pdbx_seq_one_letter_code
_entity_poly.pdbx_strand_id
1 'polypeptide(L)'
;VSGSITAHELNIVVVNERKINLDISGSTIFGDSLDDTHQYTGSILVNGTVVRSRVSVTSSPFSIGATNYFVGVRSDTIGAASTINLPVANTLQNGQSLIIKDEGGSAQSYNIKITASAADLIDGQSEIYIESPFGAINIYTDGSSKYFIY
;
A
#
# COMPACT_ATOMS: atom_id res chain seq x y z
N VAL A 1 11.42 -34.19 -24.15
CA VAL A 1 10.92 -35.14 -23.17
C VAL A 1 9.47 -34.78 -22.92
N SER A 2 8.55 -35.69 -23.25
CA SER A 2 7.15 -35.58 -22.84
C SER A 2 6.94 -36.46 -21.61
N GLY A 3 6.60 -35.87 -20.49
CA GLY A 3 6.38 -36.58 -19.24
C GLY A 3 6.00 -35.63 -18.11
N SER A 4 5.46 -36.19 -17.01
CA SER A 4 5.21 -35.46 -15.78
C SER A 4 6.39 -35.62 -14.80
N ILE A 5 6.73 -34.56 -14.09
CA ILE A 5 7.64 -34.59 -12.96
C ILE A 5 6.78 -34.51 -11.71
N THR A 6 6.85 -35.58 -10.87
CA THR A 6 6.26 -35.52 -9.54
C THR A 6 7.39 -35.36 -8.55
N ALA A 7 7.48 -34.20 -7.92
CA ALA A 7 8.50 -33.88 -6.94
C ALA A 7 7.85 -33.28 -5.69
N HIS A 8 8.40 -33.59 -4.52
CA HIS A 8 8.01 -32.96 -3.28
C HIS A 8 8.52 -31.51 -3.23
N GLU A 9 9.69 -31.27 -3.85
CA GLU A 9 10.29 -29.95 -4.03
C GLU A 9 10.89 -29.88 -5.43
N LEU A 10 10.63 -28.78 -6.16
CA LEU A 10 11.20 -28.50 -7.48
C LEU A 10 11.94 -27.17 -7.45
N ASN A 11 13.28 -27.24 -7.41
CA ASN A 11 14.13 -26.06 -7.47
C ASN A 11 14.58 -25.82 -8.92
N ILE A 12 14.05 -24.76 -9.55
CA ILE A 12 14.35 -24.39 -10.93
C ILE A 12 15.13 -23.09 -10.92
N VAL A 13 16.41 -23.12 -11.29
CA VAL A 13 17.28 -21.93 -11.32
C VAL A 13 16.96 -21.03 -12.51
N VAL A 14 16.54 -21.59 -13.65
CA VAL A 14 16.15 -20.84 -14.85
C VAL A 14 14.99 -21.54 -15.55
N VAL A 15 13.91 -20.83 -15.79
CA VAL A 15 12.83 -21.25 -16.68
C VAL A 15 12.87 -20.37 -17.92
N ASN A 16 13.27 -20.94 -19.06
CA ASN A 16 13.24 -20.29 -20.35
C ASN A 16 12.01 -20.78 -21.14
N GLU A 17 10.84 -20.27 -20.80
CA GLU A 17 9.57 -20.72 -21.35
C GLU A 17 8.77 -19.56 -21.92
N ARG A 18 8.07 -19.75 -23.03
CA ARG A 18 7.19 -18.74 -23.63
C ARG A 18 5.85 -18.61 -22.90
N LYS A 19 5.42 -19.67 -22.22
CA LYS A 19 4.15 -19.71 -21.49
C LYS A 19 4.22 -20.72 -20.35
N ILE A 20 3.96 -20.26 -19.13
CA ILE A 20 3.77 -21.12 -17.98
C ILE A 20 2.26 -21.21 -17.73
N ASN A 21 1.67 -22.41 -17.92
CA ASN A 21 0.33 -22.71 -17.48
C ASN A 21 0.42 -23.44 -16.14
N LEU A 22 -0.11 -22.83 -15.10
CA LEU A 22 -0.35 -23.48 -13.82
C LEU A 22 -1.82 -23.90 -13.79
N ASP A 23 -2.11 -25.12 -14.21
CA ASP A 23 -3.45 -25.68 -14.19
C ASP A 23 -3.65 -26.39 -12.84
N ILE A 24 -3.86 -25.59 -11.80
CA ILE A 24 -4.04 -26.06 -10.43
C ILE A 24 -5.40 -25.61 -9.90
N SER A 25 -6.10 -26.55 -9.31
CA SER A 25 -7.27 -26.26 -8.47
C SER A 25 -6.77 -25.86 -7.09
N GLY A 26 -6.99 -24.60 -6.68
CA GLY A 26 -6.60 -24.09 -5.39
C GLY A 26 -5.82 -22.78 -5.42
N SER A 27 -5.22 -22.42 -4.30
CA SER A 27 -4.46 -21.19 -4.16
C SER A 27 -2.98 -21.41 -4.47
N THR A 28 -2.36 -20.47 -5.17
CA THR A 28 -0.91 -20.39 -5.37
C THR A 28 -0.36 -19.26 -4.53
N ILE A 29 0.67 -19.56 -3.73
CA ILE A 29 1.36 -18.58 -2.90
C ILE A 29 2.75 -18.35 -3.50
N PHE A 30 3.06 -17.08 -3.78
CA PHE A 30 4.40 -16.65 -4.16
C PHE A 30 4.94 -15.78 -3.04
N GLY A 31 6.13 -16.14 -2.51
CA GLY A 31 6.74 -15.49 -1.37
C GLY A 31 6.26 -16.02 -0.02
N ASP A 32 7.06 -15.80 1.02
CA ASP A 32 6.77 -16.24 2.40
C ASP A 32 6.75 -15.07 3.41
N SER A 33 7.17 -13.88 2.99
CA SER A 33 7.21 -12.68 3.82
C SER A 33 6.83 -11.41 3.05
N LEU A 34 6.62 -10.30 3.79
CA LEU A 34 6.19 -9.02 3.21
C LEU A 34 7.31 -8.25 2.51
N ASP A 35 8.54 -8.72 2.56
CA ASP A 35 9.69 -8.16 1.87
C ASP A 35 9.95 -8.79 0.49
N ASP A 36 9.21 -9.85 0.14
CA ASP A 36 9.26 -10.44 -1.19
C ASP A 36 8.73 -9.49 -2.26
N THR A 37 9.43 -9.45 -3.38
CA THR A 37 9.08 -8.61 -4.53
C THR A 37 8.85 -9.45 -5.77
N HIS A 38 7.72 -9.23 -6.45
CA HIS A 38 7.41 -9.84 -7.75
C HIS A 38 7.48 -8.78 -8.84
N GLN A 39 8.44 -8.91 -9.75
CA GLN A 39 8.62 -7.98 -10.85
C GLN A 39 7.98 -8.51 -12.13
N TYR A 40 7.13 -7.69 -12.74
CA TYR A 40 6.48 -7.97 -14.03
C TYR A 40 6.88 -6.89 -15.03
N THR A 41 7.33 -7.30 -16.21
CA THR A 41 7.56 -6.40 -17.34
C THR A 41 6.41 -6.55 -18.33
N GLY A 42 5.64 -5.51 -18.52
CA GLY A 42 4.40 -5.52 -19.30
C GLY A 42 3.15 -5.38 -18.43
N SER A 43 2.00 -5.72 -18.99
CA SER A 43 0.71 -5.58 -18.31
C SER A 43 0.36 -6.81 -17.47
N ILE A 44 -0.30 -6.58 -16.34
CA ILE A 44 -0.92 -7.63 -15.53
C ILE A 44 -2.42 -7.59 -15.79
N LEU A 45 -2.99 -8.71 -16.29
CA LEU A 45 -4.44 -8.89 -16.43
C LEU A 45 -4.97 -9.70 -15.25
N VAL A 46 -5.79 -9.05 -14.42
CA VAL A 46 -6.46 -9.69 -13.27
C VAL A 46 -7.95 -9.76 -13.55
N ASN A 47 -8.50 -10.97 -13.70
CA ASN A 47 -9.93 -11.21 -13.92
C ASN A 47 -10.71 -11.33 -12.59
N GLY A 48 -10.16 -10.87 -11.51
CA GLY A 48 -10.74 -10.91 -10.17
C GLY A 48 -10.40 -9.64 -9.40
N THR A 49 -10.53 -9.70 -8.09
CA THR A 49 -10.24 -8.59 -7.19
C THR A 49 -8.79 -8.63 -6.72
N VAL A 50 -8.12 -7.48 -6.67
CA VAL A 50 -6.83 -7.32 -5.99
C VAL A 50 -7.10 -6.87 -4.56
N VAL A 51 -6.75 -7.72 -3.60
CA VAL A 51 -6.82 -7.38 -2.16
C VAL A 51 -5.52 -6.72 -1.74
N ARG A 52 -5.62 -5.55 -1.12
CA ARG A 52 -4.48 -4.79 -0.61
C ARG A 52 -4.58 -4.65 0.90
N SER A 53 -3.44 -4.41 1.55
CA SER A 53 -3.39 -4.23 3.01
C SER A 53 -4.24 -3.04 3.45
N ARG A 54 -4.95 -3.21 4.57
CA ARG A 54 -5.72 -2.15 5.24
C ARG A 54 -5.37 -2.13 6.72
N VAL A 55 -5.15 -0.95 7.25
CA VAL A 55 -5.00 -0.70 8.68
C VAL A 55 -6.14 0.21 9.17
N SER A 56 -6.70 -0.10 10.32
CA SER A 56 -7.69 0.76 11.00
C SER A 56 -7.01 1.53 12.11
N VAL A 57 -7.03 2.85 12.01
CA VAL A 57 -6.39 3.76 12.96
C VAL A 57 -7.41 4.27 13.96
N THR A 58 -7.25 3.90 15.23
CA THR A 58 -8.15 4.24 16.34
C THR A 58 -7.48 5.09 17.42
N SER A 59 -6.23 5.49 17.19
CA SER A 59 -5.45 6.36 18.09
C SER A 59 -4.57 7.33 17.31
N SER A 60 -4.18 8.43 17.92
CA SER A 60 -3.33 9.47 17.33
C SER A 60 -2.19 9.82 18.30
N PRO A 61 -0.96 10.11 17.81
CA PRO A 61 -0.54 10.05 16.42
C PRO A 61 -0.37 8.61 15.92
N PHE A 62 -0.46 8.41 14.59
CA PHE A 62 -0.20 7.12 13.95
C PHE A 62 0.85 7.29 12.85
N SER A 63 1.85 6.40 12.79
CA SER A 63 2.85 6.36 11.74
C SER A 63 2.58 5.23 10.76
N ILE A 64 2.45 5.56 9.49
CA ILE A 64 2.20 4.60 8.41
C ILE A 64 3.46 3.78 8.16
N GLY A 65 3.31 2.45 8.10
CA GLY A 65 4.37 1.54 7.70
C GLY A 65 4.47 1.40 6.17
N ALA A 66 5.64 1.00 5.68
CA ALA A 66 5.91 0.85 4.24
C ALA A 66 4.98 -0.14 3.51
N THR A 67 4.36 -1.07 4.21
CA THR A 67 3.45 -2.08 3.66
C THR A 67 1.97 -1.71 3.73
N ASN A 68 1.62 -0.57 4.34
CA ASN A 68 0.23 -0.12 4.42
C ASN A 68 -0.21 0.50 3.10
N TYR A 69 -1.36 0.06 2.56
CA TYR A 69 -1.96 0.64 1.37
C TYR A 69 -3.22 1.46 1.70
N PHE A 70 -4.19 0.86 2.39
CA PHE A 70 -5.37 1.58 2.89
C PHE A 70 -5.20 1.92 4.37
N VAL A 71 -5.24 3.21 4.69
CA VAL A 71 -5.16 3.73 6.06
C VAL A 71 -6.52 4.34 6.40
N GLY A 72 -7.34 3.57 7.11
CA GLY A 72 -8.68 3.98 7.52
C GLY A 72 -8.67 4.62 8.90
N VAL A 73 -8.86 5.94 8.95
CA VAL A 73 -8.85 6.70 10.21
C VAL A 73 -10.27 6.73 10.80
N ARG A 74 -10.40 6.20 12.00
CA ARG A 74 -11.65 6.20 12.77
C ARG A 74 -11.77 7.51 13.57
N SER A 75 -12.00 8.62 12.86
CA SER A 75 -12.13 9.94 13.46
C SER A 75 -13.24 10.02 14.52
N ASP A 76 -14.31 9.25 14.32
CA ASP A 76 -15.41 9.06 15.30
C ASP A 76 -14.95 8.42 16.61
N THR A 77 -14.07 7.44 16.52
CA THR A 77 -13.54 6.68 17.67
C THR A 77 -12.45 7.47 18.39
N ILE A 78 -11.58 8.17 17.63
CA ILE A 78 -10.54 9.02 18.19
C ILE A 78 -11.16 10.21 18.93
N GLY A 79 -12.25 10.78 18.42
CA GLY A 79 -13.01 11.87 19.05
C GLY A 79 -12.23 13.18 19.21
N ALA A 80 -11.14 13.36 18.48
CA ALA A 80 -10.27 14.54 18.48
C ALA A 80 -9.54 14.66 17.12
N ALA A 81 -8.98 15.85 16.85
CA ALA A 81 -8.08 16.02 15.72
C ALA A 81 -6.92 15.00 15.77
N SER A 82 -6.61 14.39 14.64
CA SER A 82 -5.64 13.31 14.57
C SER A 82 -4.46 13.65 13.66
N THR A 83 -3.31 13.03 13.93
CA THR A 83 -2.10 13.18 13.12
C THR A 83 -1.69 11.83 12.56
N ILE A 84 -1.50 11.78 11.25
CA ILE A 84 -1.03 10.63 10.48
C ILE A 84 0.33 11.00 9.89
N ASN A 85 1.37 10.30 10.30
CA ASN A 85 2.73 10.53 9.81
C ASN A 85 3.02 9.60 8.63
N LEU A 86 3.40 10.17 7.50
CA LEU A 86 3.89 9.40 6.35
C LEU A 86 5.25 8.77 6.67
N PRO A 87 5.63 7.66 6.06
CA PRO A 87 7.01 7.17 6.08
C PRO A 87 7.97 8.20 5.49
N VAL A 88 9.26 8.03 5.69
CA VAL A 88 10.26 8.82 4.95
C VAL A 88 10.25 8.34 3.49
N ALA A 89 10.11 9.27 2.52
CA ALA A 89 9.87 8.94 1.11
C ALA A 89 10.93 8.01 0.52
N ASN A 90 12.20 8.18 0.90
CA ASN A 90 13.30 7.34 0.41
C ASN A 90 13.33 5.90 0.98
N THR A 91 12.44 5.57 1.91
CA THR A 91 12.25 4.19 2.40
C THR A 91 11.19 3.42 1.60
N LEU A 92 10.56 4.08 0.64
CA LEU A 92 9.52 3.53 -0.23
C LEU A 92 10.01 3.41 -1.67
N GLN A 93 9.33 2.61 -2.46
CA GLN A 93 9.62 2.50 -3.89
C GLN A 93 9.06 3.71 -4.66
N ASN A 94 9.75 4.13 -5.74
CA ASN A 94 9.23 5.13 -6.65
C ASN A 94 7.89 4.67 -7.25
N GLY A 95 6.87 5.52 -7.18
CA GLY A 95 5.50 5.21 -7.60
C GLY A 95 4.68 4.42 -6.58
N GLN A 96 5.26 4.09 -5.41
CA GLN A 96 4.48 3.44 -4.35
C GLN A 96 3.39 4.38 -3.86
N SER A 97 2.15 3.88 -3.84
CA SER A 97 0.96 4.66 -3.50
C SER A 97 0.29 4.16 -2.24
N LEU A 98 -0.44 5.04 -1.56
CA LEU A 98 -1.28 4.73 -0.42
C LEU A 98 -2.51 5.65 -0.40
N ILE A 99 -3.54 5.22 0.34
CA ILE A 99 -4.81 5.93 0.47
C ILE A 99 -5.10 6.15 1.94
N ILE A 100 -5.35 7.40 2.32
CA ILE A 100 -5.78 7.77 3.67
C ILE A 100 -7.23 8.18 3.59
N LYS A 101 -8.07 7.55 4.40
CA LYS A 101 -9.52 7.69 4.38
C LYS A 101 -10.04 8.01 5.76
N ASP A 102 -10.90 9.03 5.89
CA ASP A 102 -11.76 9.17 7.05
C ASP A 102 -12.85 8.08 6.99
N GLU A 103 -12.71 7.03 7.79
CA GLU A 103 -13.70 5.96 7.89
C GLU A 103 -14.71 6.22 9.02
N GLY A 104 -14.40 7.15 9.93
CA GLY A 104 -15.29 7.56 11.01
C GLY A 104 -16.33 8.60 10.63
N GLY A 105 -16.11 9.31 9.51
CA GLY A 105 -17.02 10.35 9.02
C GLY A 105 -17.05 11.62 9.85
N SER A 106 -16.11 11.82 10.77
CA SER A 106 -16.08 12.96 11.70
C SER A 106 -14.96 13.97 11.41
N ALA A 107 -14.29 13.88 10.25
CA ALA A 107 -13.17 14.76 9.91
C ALA A 107 -13.55 16.27 9.86
N GLN A 108 -14.82 16.61 9.65
CA GLN A 108 -15.28 17.99 9.72
C GLN A 108 -15.14 18.58 11.14
N SER A 109 -15.35 17.76 12.17
CA SER A 109 -15.22 18.17 13.58
C SER A 109 -13.84 17.85 14.14
N TYR A 110 -13.21 16.79 13.64
CA TYR A 110 -11.93 16.26 14.08
C TYR A 110 -11.05 16.04 12.87
N ASN A 111 -10.44 17.11 12.35
CA ASN A 111 -9.63 17.05 11.14
C ASN A 111 -8.50 16.01 11.26
N ILE A 112 -8.15 15.41 10.14
CA ILE A 112 -7.08 14.46 10.02
C ILE A 112 -5.91 15.18 9.34
N LYS A 113 -4.88 15.49 10.13
CA LYS A 113 -3.64 16.05 9.65
C LYS A 113 -2.74 14.92 9.11
N ILE A 114 -2.25 15.08 7.91
CA ILE A 114 -1.27 14.19 7.29
C ILE A 114 0.04 14.95 7.21
N THR A 115 1.08 14.43 7.84
CA THR A 115 2.38 15.10 7.95
C THR A 115 3.44 14.29 7.20
N ALA A 116 4.19 14.97 6.34
CA ALA A 116 5.38 14.39 5.74
C ALA A 116 6.49 14.23 6.80
N SER A 117 7.32 13.21 6.65
CA SER A 117 8.42 12.94 7.57
C SER A 117 9.70 13.68 7.17
N ALA A 118 10.51 14.07 8.14
CA ALA A 118 11.79 14.75 7.95
C ALA A 118 11.65 16.03 7.09
N ALA A 119 12.41 16.12 6.00
CA ALA A 119 12.38 17.25 5.06
C ALA A 119 11.52 16.96 3.80
N ASP A 120 10.74 15.87 3.82
CA ASP A 120 9.87 15.50 2.71
C ASP A 120 8.69 16.48 2.59
N LEU A 121 8.12 16.57 1.39
CA LEU A 121 7.00 17.45 1.11
C LEU A 121 5.88 16.70 0.39
N ILE A 122 4.64 17.12 0.64
CA ILE A 122 3.43 16.68 -0.06
C ILE A 122 2.97 17.84 -0.94
N ASP A 123 3.12 17.74 -2.27
CA ASP A 123 2.87 18.83 -3.22
C ASP A 123 3.47 20.18 -2.78
N GLY A 124 4.70 20.13 -2.20
CA GLY A 124 5.40 21.31 -1.72
C GLY A 124 5.04 21.76 -0.30
N GLN A 125 4.15 21.04 0.40
CA GLN A 125 3.73 21.35 1.77
C GLN A 125 4.25 20.31 2.76
N SER A 126 4.55 20.69 3.98
CA SER A 126 4.96 19.75 5.04
C SER A 126 3.80 18.96 5.64
N GLU A 127 2.59 19.48 5.51
CA GLU A 127 1.35 18.86 6.01
C GLU A 127 0.14 19.25 5.17
N ILE A 128 -0.85 18.35 5.14
CA ILE A 128 -2.15 18.54 4.50
C ILE A 128 -3.26 18.00 5.41
N TYR A 129 -4.52 18.28 5.08
CA TYR A 129 -5.65 17.95 5.94
C TYR A 129 -6.79 17.26 5.19
N ILE A 130 -7.44 16.30 5.83
CA ILE A 130 -8.79 15.85 5.49
C ILE A 130 -9.74 16.51 6.47
N GLU A 131 -10.65 17.34 5.94
CA GLU A 131 -11.63 18.14 6.72
C GLU A 131 -13.08 17.85 6.36
N SER A 132 -13.28 17.00 5.34
CA SER A 132 -14.62 16.59 4.92
C SER A 132 -14.99 15.23 5.50
N PRO A 133 -16.25 15.06 5.98
CA PRO A 133 -16.73 13.75 6.42
C PRO A 133 -16.54 12.70 5.32
N PHE A 134 -15.98 11.55 5.70
CA PHE A 134 -15.66 10.48 4.77
C PHE A 134 -14.70 10.88 3.64
N GLY A 135 -13.94 11.98 3.81
CA GLY A 135 -12.92 12.41 2.86
C GLY A 135 -11.80 11.37 2.70
N ALA A 136 -11.12 11.41 1.55
CA ALA A 136 -9.96 10.56 1.29
C ALA A 136 -8.92 11.34 0.48
N ILE A 137 -7.66 10.97 0.67
CA ILE A 137 -6.54 11.47 -0.11
C ILE A 137 -5.76 10.27 -0.64
N ASN A 138 -5.52 10.27 -1.97
CA ASN A 138 -4.65 9.32 -2.65
C ASN A 138 -3.32 10.00 -2.88
N ILE A 139 -2.24 9.36 -2.45
CA ILE A 139 -0.89 9.89 -2.62
C ILE A 139 0.06 8.82 -3.13
N TYR A 140 1.09 9.25 -3.88
CA TYR A 140 2.23 8.41 -4.23
C TYR A 140 3.54 9.16 -3.96
N THR A 141 4.66 8.43 -3.88
CA THR A 141 5.99 9.00 -3.65
C THR A 141 6.89 8.86 -4.87
N ASP A 142 7.87 9.79 -5.00
CA ASP A 142 8.97 9.67 -5.95
C ASP A 142 10.10 8.73 -5.46
N GLY A 143 9.94 8.14 -4.27
CA GLY A 143 10.94 7.28 -3.65
C GLY A 143 12.21 8.03 -3.22
N SER A 144 12.15 9.35 -3.08
CA SER A 144 13.29 10.19 -2.70
C SER A 144 12.93 11.15 -1.57
N SER A 145 12.12 12.17 -1.83
CA SER A 145 11.80 13.22 -0.88
C SER A 145 10.42 13.86 -1.07
N LYS A 146 9.59 13.33 -1.97
CA LYS A 146 8.31 13.95 -2.32
C LYS A 146 7.17 12.98 -2.36
N TYR A 147 6.02 13.48 -1.97
CA TYR A 147 4.72 12.88 -2.14
C TYR A 147 3.86 13.76 -3.05
N PHE A 148 3.00 13.14 -3.84
CA PHE A 148 2.08 13.80 -4.78
C PHE A 148 0.66 13.30 -4.55
N ILE A 149 -0.31 14.21 -4.56
CA ILE A 149 -1.74 13.92 -4.50
C ILE A 149 -2.26 13.68 -5.92
N TYR A 150 -3.16 12.69 -6.09
CA TYR A 150 -3.74 12.36 -7.42
C TYR A 150 -5.18 11.88 -7.34
#